data_d1560e03c99eae764d6cd81f45101f6a
#
_entry.id   d1560e03c99eae764d6cd81f45101f6a
#
_cell.length_a   1.000
_cell.length_b   1.000
_cell.length_c   1.000
_cell.angle_alpha   90.00
_cell.angle_beta   90.00
_cell.angle_gamma   90.00
#
_symmetry.space_group_name_H-M   'P 1'
#
loop_
_entity.id
_entity.type
_entity.pdbx_description
1 polymer ?
#
loop_
_entity_poly.entity_id
_entity_poly.type
_entity_poly.pdbx_seq_one_letter_code
_entity_poly.pdbx_strand_id
1 'polypeptide(L)'
;MHRIFNHLRHLQLLLMIIVSSHFFSCAYFNTFYNAETSYEKALNIIEETPIHDELEVPAQAKKLLAEAMTNSKKVLKKFPNSKYVDDAIYIIAKSSFLRDEVAVAESYFNQLLRDYPESKFHSLSEIWLTYTHLRMGLVDTARNEIKSIQSNAPNGGEKLYLINNILAEIAAEDGNIDNIYLYYEKAAKYAPSK
;
A
#
# COMPACT_ATOMS: atom_id res chain seq x y z
N MET A 1 56.29 -4.01 -20.51
CA MET A 1 55.10 -4.71 -21.05
C MET A 1 54.15 -5.19 -19.97
N HIS A 2 54.57 -5.88 -18.91
CA HIS A 2 53.64 -6.42 -17.85
C HIS A 2 52.80 -5.37 -17.11
N ARG A 3 53.29 -4.17 -16.84
CA ARG A 3 52.52 -3.11 -16.14
C ARG A 3 51.36 -2.59 -16.97
N ILE A 4 51.50 -2.44 -18.28
CA ILE A 4 50.43 -1.96 -19.18
C ILE A 4 49.30 -3.02 -19.28
N PHE A 5 49.67 -4.29 -19.36
CA PHE A 5 48.69 -5.39 -19.38
C PHE A 5 47.85 -5.47 -18.08
N ASN A 6 48.47 -5.23 -16.92
CA ASN A 6 47.75 -5.22 -15.66
C ASN A 6 46.80 -4.01 -15.56
N HIS A 7 47.19 -2.85 -16.01
CA HIS A 7 46.31 -1.68 -16.05
C HIS A 7 45.09 -1.86 -16.97
N LEU A 8 45.29 -2.44 -18.16
CA LEU A 8 44.22 -2.76 -19.10
C LEU A 8 43.24 -3.77 -18.50
N ARG A 9 43.72 -4.78 -17.79
CA ARG A 9 42.90 -5.80 -17.14
C ARG A 9 42.09 -5.22 -15.99
N HIS A 10 42.66 -4.30 -15.19
CA HIS A 10 41.92 -3.61 -14.14
C HIS A 10 40.85 -2.67 -14.70
N LEU A 11 41.16 -1.98 -15.81
CA LEU A 11 40.21 -1.12 -16.50
C LEU A 11 39.03 -1.90 -17.08
N GLN A 12 39.30 -3.08 -17.66
CA GLN A 12 38.24 -3.99 -18.15
C GLN A 12 37.36 -4.53 -17.02
N LEU A 13 37.93 -4.89 -15.87
CA LEU A 13 37.18 -5.34 -14.69
C LEU A 13 36.31 -4.20 -14.13
N LEU A 14 36.83 -2.99 -14.05
CA LEU A 14 36.09 -1.80 -13.63
C LEU A 14 34.91 -1.52 -14.60
N LEU A 15 35.14 -1.60 -15.89
CA LEU A 15 34.10 -1.41 -16.90
C LEU A 15 33.02 -2.47 -16.82
N MET A 16 33.37 -3.73 -16.60
CA MET A 16 32.40 -4.81 -16.39
C MET A 16 31.55 -4.61 -15.13
N ILE A 17 32.16 -4.12 -14.04
CA ILE A 17 31.44 -3.82 -12.80
C ILE A 17 30.45 -2.66 -13.01
N ILE A 18 30.86 -1.61 -13.69
CA ILE A 18 30.01 -0.44 -14.01
C ILE A 18 28.85 -0.86 -14.92
N VAL A 19 29.10 -1.65 -15.96
CA VAL A 19 28.06 -2.13 -16.88
C VAL A 19 27.09 -3.06 -16.17
N SER A 20 27.57 -3.99 -15.32
CA SER A 20 26.70 -4.89 -14.56
C SER A 20 25.79 -4.14 -13.56
N SER A 21 26.29 -3.07 -12.92
CA SER A 21 25.48 -2.26 -11.99
C SER A 21 24.32 -1.54 -12.69
N HIS A 22 24.49 -1.12 -13.93
CA HIS A 22 23.42 -0.48 -14.71
C HIS A 22 22.32 -1.48 -15.12
N PHE A 23 22.66 -2.73 -15.45
CA PHE A 23 21.65 -3.75 -15.79
C PHE A 23 20.80 -4.14 -14.58
N PHE A 24 21.37 -4.21 -13.38
CA PHE A 24 20.60 -4.47 -12.15
C PHE A 24 19.64 -3.32 -11.82
N SER A 25 20.03 -2.07 -12.05
CA SER A 25 19.18 -0.90 -11.83
C SER A 25 17.96 -0.90 -12.76
N CYS A 26 18.11 -1.25 -14.04
CA CYS A 26 17.01 -1.28 -15.00
C CYS A 26 16.01 -2.40 -14.72
N ALA A 27 16.48 -3.61 -14.42
CA ALA A 27 15.61 -4.76 -14.13
C ALA A 27 14.79 -4.57 -12.84
N TYR A 28 15.38 -3.96 -11.85
CA TYR A 28 14.78 -3.58 -10.60
C TYR A 28 13.69 -2.51 -10.77
N PHE A 29 14.02 -1.39 -11.43
CA PHE A 29 13.09 -0.32 -11.72
C PHE A 29 11.88 -0.83 -12.50
N ASN A 30 12.11 -1.66 -13.52
CA ASN A 30 11.04 -2.24 -14.32
C ASN A 30 10.10 -3.14 -13.51
N THR A 31 10.62 -3.92 -12.55
CA THR A 31 9.79 -4.80 -11.71
C THR A 31 8.90 -4.01 -10.78
N PHE A 32 9.41 -2.97 -10.12
CA PHE A 32 8.63 -2.09 -9.25
C PHE A 32 7.65 -1.24 -10.05
N TYR A 33 8.09 -0.64 -11.16
CA TYR A 33 7.23 0.13 -12.06
C TYR A 33 6.01 -0.67 -12.56
N ASN A 34 6.20 -1.95 -12.88
CA ASN A 34 5.09 -2.82 -13.27
C ASN A 34 4.12 -3.08 -12.10
N ALA A 35 4.63 -3.19 -10.86
CA ALA A 35 3.78 -3.31 -9.68
C ALA A 35 2.93 -2.07 -9.47
N GLU A 36 3.56 -0.90 -9.46
CA GLU A 36 2.93 0.41 -9.29
C GLU A 36 1.89 0.68 -10.39
N THR A 37 2.26 0.48 -11.66
CA THR A 37 1.37 0.68 -12.80
C THR A 37 0.12 -0.21 -12.73
N SER A 38 0.26 -1.48 -12.37
CA SER A 38 -0.89 -2.38 -12.23
C SER A 38 -1.77 -1.97 -11.05
N TYR A 39 -1.17 -1.51 -9.96
CA TYR A 39 -1.86 -1.02 -8.78
C TYR A 39 -2.67 0.26 -9.08
N GLU A 40 -2.04 1.27 -9.69
CA GLU A 40 -2.71 2.53 -10.06
C GLU A 40 -3.87 2.30 -11.04
N LYS A 41 -3.68 1.46 -12.05
CA LYS A 41 -4.76 1.08 -12.97
C LYS A 41 -5.94 0.41 -12.24
N ALA A 42 -5.66 -0.40 -11.24
CA ALA A 42 -6.71 -1.02 -10.44
C ALA A 42 -7.48 0.02 -9.63
N LEU A 43 -6.79 0.96 -9.00
CA LEU A 43 -7.41 2.03 -8.24
C LEU A 43 -8.29 2.90 -9.14
N ASN A 44 -7.81 3.30 -10.32
CA ASN A 44 -8.59 4.08 -11.27
C ASN A 44 -9.90 3.37 -11.67
N ILE A 45 -9.85 2.05 -11.92
CA ILE A 45 -11.06 1.28 -12.22
C ILE A 45 -12.03 1.27 -11.03
N ILE A 46 -11.52 1.15 -9.80
CA ILE A 46 -12.35 1.19 -8.60
C ILE A 46 -13.02 2.56 -8.43
N GLU A 47 -12.25 3.64 -8.63
CA GLU A 47 -12.76 5.01 -8.53
C GLU A 47 -13.79 5.36 -9.61
N GLU A 48 -13.63 4.84 -10.83
CA GLU A 48 -14.54 5.07 -11.96
C GLU A 48 -15.81 4.22 -11.89
N THR A 49 -15.81 3.15 -11.07
CA THR A 49 -16.96 2.25 -10.99
C THR A 49 -18.04 2.87 -10.10
N PRO A 50 -19.27 3.10 -10.62
CA PRO A 50 -20.38 3.55 -9.80
C PRO A 50 -20.67 2.54 -8.68
N ILE A 51 -20.80 3.03 -7.45
CA ILE A 51 -21.17 2.19 -6.30
C ILE A 51 -22.66 1.85 -6.47
N HIS A 52 -22.97 0.68 -6.99
CA HIS A 52 -24.35 0.22 -7.17
C HIS A 52 -24.84 -0.75 -6.09
N ASP A 53 -23.95 -1.49 -5.47
CA ASP A 53 -24.22 -2.34 -4.29
C ASP A 53 -22.89 -2.71 -3.63
N GLU A 54 -22.89 -2.62 -2.30
CA GLU A 54 -21.87 -3.08 -1.37
C GLU A 54 -20.52 -3.49 -1.98
N LEU A 55 -19.56 -2.54 -2.05
CA LEU A 55 -18.11 -2.79 -2.00
C LEU A 55 -17.52 -3.91 -2.90
N GLU A 56 -18.18 -4.30 -3.98
CA GLU A 56 -17.59 -5.30 -4.86
C GLU A 56 -16.57 -4.67 -5.81
N VAL A 57 -15.29 -4.85 -5.47
CA VAL A 57 -14.19 -4.46 -6.36
C VAL A 57 -14.34 -5.18 -7.70
N PRO A 58 -14.35 -4.45 -8.83
CA PRO A 58 -14.53 -5.05 -10.15
C PRO A 58 -13.52 -6.16 -10.45
N ALA A 59 -13.96 -7.21 -11.15
CA ALA A 59 -13.11 -8.36 -11.45
C ALA A 59 -11.81 -7.98 -12.19
N GLN A 60 -11.87 -6.97 -13.07
CA GLN A 60 -10.69 -6.45 -13.76
C GLN A 60 -9.72 -5.78 -12.77
N ALA A 61 -10.22 -4.99 -11.81
CA ALA A 61 -9.40 -4.41 -10.77
C ALA A 61 -8.78 -5.49 -9.87
N LYS A 62 -9.57 -6.50 -9.46
CA LYS A 62 -9.04 -7.65 -8.68
C LYS A 62 -7.89 -8.36 -9.40
N LYS A 63 -7.95 -8.51 -10.73
CA LYS A 63 -6.87 -9.08 -11.54
C LYS A 63 -5.62 -8.19 -11.52
N LEU A 64 -5.76 -6.90 -11.73
CA LEU A 64 -4.65 -5.94 -11.71
C LEU A 64 -4.00 -5.85 -10.31
N LEU A 65 -4.80 -5.90 -9.24
CA LEU A 65 -4.29 -5.99 -7.87
C LEU A 65 -3.45 -7.26 -7.65
N ALA A 66 -3.88 -8.41 -8.19
CA ALA A 66 -3.10 -9.65 -8.11
C ALA A 66 -1.77 -9.55 -8.88
N GLU A 67 -1.75 -8.88 -10.03
CA GLU A 67 -0.53 -8.61 -10.80
C GLU A 67 0.41 -7.67 -10.02
N ALA A 68 -0.12 -6.61 -9.42
CA ALA A 68 0.62 -5.69 -8.57
C ALA A 68 1.28 -6.42 -7.38
N MET A 69 0.52 -7.24 -6.66
CA MET A 69 1.03 -8.07 -5.56
C MET A 69 2.13 -9.02 -6.02
N THR A 70 1.95 -9.67 -7.17
CA THR A 70 2.94 -10.60 -7.73
C THR A 70 4.26 -9.90 -8.04
N ASN A 71 4.21 -8.72 -8.65
CA ASN A 71 5.41 -7.94 -8.97
C ASN A 71 6.05 -7.33 -7.71
N SER A 72 5.26 -6.85 -6.75
CA SER A 72 5.75 -6.39 -5.45
C SER A 72 6.46 -7.50 -4.68
N LYS A 73 5.92 -8.72 -4.63
CA LYS A 73 6.60 -9.88 -4.03
C LYS A 73 7.93 -10.21 -4.72
N LYS A 74 8.04 -9.99 -6.05
CA LYS A 74 9.33 -10.13 -6.75
C LYS A 74 10.33 -9.06 -6.30
N VAL A 75 9.88 -7.82 -6.02
CA VAL A 75 10.75 -6.76 -5.47
C VAL A 75 11.31 -7.22 -4.12
N LEU A 76 10.45 -7.64 -3.20
CA LEU A 76 10.89 -8.11 -1.87
C LEU A 76 11.88 -9.26 -1.95
N LYS A 77 11.64 -10.22 -2.85
CA LYS A 77 12.50 -11.42 -2.98
C LYS A 77 13.83 -11.13 -3.65
N LYS A 78 13.83 -10.33 -4.72
CA LYS A 78 15.03 -10.14 -5.57
C LYS A 78 15.84 -8.91 -5.19
N PHE A 79 15.20 -7.93 -4.55
CA PHE A 79 15.79 -6.62 -4.27
C PHE A 79 15.51 -6.16 -2.83
N PRO A 80 15.85 -6.98 -1.80
CA PRO A 80 15.47 -6.71 -0.40
C PRO A 80 16.09 -5.43 0.18
N ASN A 81 17.14 -4.91 -0.42
CA ASN A 81 17.81 -3.67 0.01
C ASN A 81 17.41 -2.46 -0.83
N SER A 82 16.35 -2.57 -1.59
CA SER A 82 15.85 -1.50 -2.44
C SER A 82 15.13 -0.43 -1.64
N LYS A 83 15.24 0.82 -2.09
CA LYS A 83 14.47 1.95 -1.53
C LYS A 83 12.95 1.87 -1.75
N TYR A 84 12.46 0.90 -2.54
CA TYR A 84 11.04 0.70 -2.82
C TYR A 84 10.45 -0.54 -2.11
N VAL A 85 11.15 -1.06 -1.11
CA VAL A 85 10.67 -2.23 -0.38
C VAL A 85 9.43 -1.90 0.45
N ASP A 86 9.41 -0.76 1.10
CA ASP A 86 8.25 -0.26 1.84
C ASP A 86 7.07 0.07 0.93
N ASP A 87 7.32 0.69 -0.25
CA ASP A 87 6.31 0.88 -1.30
C ASP A 87 5.71 -0.48 -1.73
N ALA A 88 6.56 -1.48 -1.98
CA ALA A 88 6.11 -2.82 -2.39
C ALA A 88 5.30 -3.52 -1.30
N ILE A 89 5.69 -3.41 -0.03
CA ILE A 89 4.95 -3.94 1.11
C ILE A 89 3.57 -3.27 1.20
N TYR A 90 3.51 -1.94 1.07
CA TYR A 90 2.26 -1.19 1.09
C TYR A 90 1.32 -1.60 -0.06
N ILE A 91 1.84 -1.74 -1.29
CA ILE A 91 1.06 -2.22 -2.44
C ILE A 91 0.49 -3.61 -2.17
N ILE A 92 1.26 -4.55 -1.61
CA ILE A 92 0.75 -5.88 -1.27
C ILE A 92 -0.35 -5.76 -0.21
N ALA A 93 -0.13 -5.03 0.87
CA ALA A 93 -1.07 -4.88 1.96
C ALA A 93 -2.41 -4.30 1.49
N LYS A 94 -2.38 -3.14 0.82
CA LYS A 94 -3.60 -2.47 0.34
C LYS A 94 -4.31 -3.25 -0.77
N SER A 95 -3.55 -3.89 -1.68
CA SER A 95 -4.13 -4.77 -2.69
C SER A 95 -4.83 -5.98 -2.07
N SER A 96 -4.25 -6.56 -1.02
CA SER A 96 -4.86 -7.68 -0.29
C SER A 96 -6.15 -7.25 0.41
N PHE A 97 -6.18 -6.08 1.05
CA PHE A 97 -7.38 -5.50 1.63
C PHE A 97 -8.50 -5.34 0.58
N LEU A 98 -8.19 -4.71 -0.55
CA LEU A 98 -9.14 -4.48 -1.64
C LEU A 98 -9.64 -5.79 -2.30
N ARG A 99 -8.91 -6.88 -2.15
CA ARG A 99 -9.29 -8.22 -2.63
C ARG A 99 -10.00 -9.06 -1.57
N ASP A 100 -10.28 -8.47 -0.40
CA ASP A 100 -10.86 -9.15 0.77
C ASP A 100 -9.96 -10.27 1.37
N GLU A 101 -8.65 -10.19 1.11
CA GLU A 101 -7.64 -11.08 1.68
C GLU A 101 -7.13 -10.49 3.03
N VAL A 102 -8.05 -10.26 3.98
CA VAL A 102 -7.80 -9.44 5.19
C VAL A 102 -6.66 -9.94 6.07
N ALA A 103 -6.47 -11.25 6.23
CA ALA A 103 -5.36 -11.80 7.00
C ALA A 103 -3.99 -11.53 6.36
N VAL A 104 -3.94 -11.51 5.02
CA VAL A 104 -2.72 -11.14 4.28
C VAL A 104 -2.46 -9.65 4.41
N ALA A 105 -3.50 -8.82 4.31
CA ALA A 105 -3.41 -7.37 4.49
C ALA A 105 -2.87 -7.02 5.88
N GLU A 106 -3.42 -7.61 6.94
CA GLU A 106 -2.97 -7.45 8.32
C GLU A 106 -1.48 -7.76 8.47
N SER A 107 -1.04 -8.91 7.94
CA SER A 107 0.36 -9.34 8.02
C SER A 107 1.32 -8.32 7.39
N TYR A 108 0.99 -7.81 6.20
CA TYR A 108 1.86 -6.87 5.49
C TYR A 108 1.79 -5.45 6.05
N PHE A 109 0.63 -4.97 6.55
CA PHE A 109 0.58 -3.70 7.27
C PHE A 109 1.41 -3.76 8.55
N ASN A 110 1.29 -4.81 9.35
CA ASN A 110 2.11 -5.03 10.53
C ASN A 110 3.61 -5.10 10.20
N GLN A 111 3.98 -5.73 9.08
CA GLN A 111 5.36 -5.76 8.61
C GLN A 111 5.87 -4.35 8.30
N LEU A 112 5.09 -3.54 7.58
CA LEU A 112 5.48 -2.17 7.24
C LEU A 112 5.69 -1.33 8.51
N LEU A 113 4.74 -1.35 9.43
CA LEU A 113 4.78 -0.58 10.67
C LEU A 113 5.98 -0.96 11.55
N ARG A 114 6.32 -2.24 11.63
CA ARG A 114 7.44 -2.74 12.43
C ARG A 114 8.80 -2.48 11.78
N ASP A 115 8.92 -2.78 10.47
CA ASP A 115 10.22 -2.84 9.80
C ASP A 115 10.59 -1.50 9.12
N TYR A 116 9.59 -0.62 8.87
CA TYR A 116 9.76 0.66 8.16
C TYR A 116 9.05 1.83 8.85
N PRO A 117 9.43 2.18 10.11
CA PRO A 117 8.76 3.24 10.87
C PRO A 117 8.87 4.62 10.22
N GLU A 118 9.89 4.86 9.39
CA GLU A 118 10.11 6.12 8.66
C GLU A 118 9.48 6.13 7.26
N SER A 119 8.71 5.10 6.91
CA SER A 119 8.04 5.05 5.61
C SER A 119 7.01 6.18 5.47
N LYS A 120 6.94 6.76 4.27
CA LYS A 120 5.88 7.72 3.91
C LYS A 120 4.46 7.12 4.06
N PHE A 121 4.36 5.80 4.05
CA PHE A 121 3.10 5.07 4.21
C PHE A 121 2.77 4.70 5.65
N HIS A 122 3.64 4.99 6.62
CA HIS A 122 3.45 4.56 8.01
C HIS A 122 2.06 4.96 8.55
N SER A 123 1.75 6.25 8.55
CA SER A 123 0.44 6.72 9.07
C SER A 123 -0.77 6.20 8.28
N LEU A 124 -0.65 6.01 6.96
CA LEU A 124 -1.72 5.39 6.17
C LEU A 124 -1.87 3.91 6.49
N SER A 125 -0.76 3.22 6.75
CA SER A 125 -0.78 1.81 7.13
C SER A 125 -1.44 1.58 8.49
N GLU A 126 -1.27 2.49 9.45
CA GLU A 126 -2.01 2.45 10.74
C GLU A 126 -3.53 2.51 10.50
N ILE A 127 -3.98 3.43 9.65
CA ILE A 127 -5.41 3.59 9.34
C ILE A 127 -5.95 2.36 8.58
N TRP A 128 -5.22 1.87 7.59
CA TRP A 128 -5.61 0.69 6.82
C TRP A 128 -5.59 -0.60 7.67
N LEU A 129 -4.67 -0.71 8.63
CA LEU A 129 -4.65 -1.82 9.59
C LEU A 129 -5.89 -1.79 10.48
N THR A 130 -6.25 -0.61 11.00
CA THR A 130 -7.49 -0.42 11.77
C THR A 130 -8.73 -0.82 10.95
N TYR A 131 -8.77 -0.43 9.67
CA TYR A 131 -9.86 -0.83 8.78
C TYR A 131 -9.85 -2.35 8.53
N THR A 132 -8.67 -2.95 8.42
CA THR A 132 -8.52 -4.40 8.29
C THR A 132 -9.05 -5.13 9.52
N HIS A 133 -8.75 -4.67 10.72
CA HIS A 133 -9.30 -5.22 11.96
C HIS A 133 -10.83 -5.10 12.02
N LEU A 134 -11.39 -3.97 11.59
CA LEU A 134 -12.83 -3.81 11.49
C LEU A 134 -13.46 -4.82 10.52
N ARG A 135 -12.89 -5.02 9.35
CA ARG A 135 -13.33 -6.03 8.37
C ARG A 135 -13.17 -7.47 8.86
N MET A 136 -12.29 -7.73 9.83
CA MET A 136 -12.15 -9.01 10.52
C MET A 136 -13.16 -9.18 11.66
N GLY A 137 -14.03 -8.21 11.91
CA GLY A 137 -14.99 -8.22 13.02
C GLY A 137 -14.38 -7.85 14.38
N LEU A 138 -13.14 -7.37 14.41
CA LEU A 138 -12.43 -6.93 15.62
C LEU A 138 -12.80 -5.48 15.97
N VAL A 139 -14.11 -5.23 16.16
CA VAL A 139 -14.69 -3.88 16.31
C VAL A 139 -14.07 -3.11 17.47
N ASP A 140 -13.92 -3.74 18.65
CA ASP A 140 -13.35 -3.08 19.83
C ASP A 140 -11.87 -2.71 19.62
N THR A 141 -11.11 -3.56 18.94
CA THR A 141 -9.73 -3.26 18.54
C THR A 141 -9.69 -2.05 17.64
N ALA A 142 -10.47 -2.06 16.56
CA ALA A 142 -10.55 -0.94 15.61
C ALA A 142 -10.99 0.37 16.30
N ARG A 143 -11.93 0.28 17.26
CA ARG A 143 -12.41 1.42 18.06
C ARG A 143 -11.28 2.06 18.90
N ASN A 144 -10.44 1.25 19.52
CA ASN A 144 -9.34 1.73 20.33
C ASN A 144 -8.23 2.34 19.48
N GLU A 145 -7.90 1.68 18.36
CA GLU A 145 -6.90 2.14 17.41
C GLU A 145 -7.29 3.47 16.77
N ILE A 146 -8.54 3.61 16.29
CA ILE A 146 -8.99 4.84 15.66
C ILE A 146 -8.99 6.03 16.62
N LYS A 147 -9.28 5.83 17.91
CA LYS A 147 -9.16 6.86 18.93
C LYS A 147 -7.71 7.32 19.09
N SER A 148 -6.76 6.39 19.10
CA SER A 148 -5.33 6.70 19.16
C SER A 148 -4.87 7.49 17.94
N ILE A 149 -5.29 7.06 16.74
CA ILE A 149 -4.97 7.77 15.49
C ILE A 149 -5.53 9.18 15.49
N GLN A 150 -6.78 9.38 15.94
CA GLN A 150 -7.40 10.71 16.03
C GLN A 150 -6.66 11.64 17.01
N SER A 151 -6.14 11.11 18.11
CA SER A 151 -5.41 11.92 19.11
C SER A 151 -4.11 12.50 18.57
N ASN A 152 -3.53 11.89 17.52
CA ASN A 152 -2.33 12.35 16.82
C ASN A 152 -2.62 13.40 15.75
N ALA A 153 -3.87 13.89 15.65
CA ALA A 153 -4.32 14.93 14.74
C ALA A 153 -3.83 14.73 13.28
N PRO A 154 -4.22 13.62 12.62
CA PRO A 154 -3.75 13.32 11.27
C PRO A 154 -4.18 14.41 10.27
N ASN A 155 -3.24 14.82 9.42
CA ASN A 155 -3.48 15.78 8.35
C ASN A 155 -3.62 15.07 7.00
N GLY A 156 -4.39 15.67 6.08
CA GLY A 156 -4.55 15.21 4.72
C GLY A 156 -5.91 14.60 4.43
N GLY A 157 -6.43 14.91 3.24
CA GLY A 157 -7.79 14.54 2.82
C GLY A 157 -8.03 13.04 2.84
N GLU A 158 -7.11 12.24 2.27
CA GLU A 158 -7.25 10.78 2.23
C GLU A 158 -7.34 10.16 3.64
N LYS A 159 -6.50 10.60 4.58
CA LYS A 159 -6.53 10.10 5.96
C LYS A 159 -7.85 10.41 6.64
N LEU A 160 -8.32 11.65 6.51
CA LEU A 160 -9.59 12.08 7.11
C LEU A 160 -10.79 11.38 6.45
N TYR A 161 -10.73 11.15 5.15
CA TYR A 161 -11.72 10.33 4.45
C TYR A 161 -11.81 8.92 5.04
N LEU A 162 -10.69 8.22 5.15
CA LEU A 162 -10.64 6.86 5.68
C LEU A 162 -11.07 6.78 7.15
N ILE A 163 -10.58 7.70 7.99
CA ILE A 163 -10.94 7.75 9.41
C ILE A 163 -12.46 7.90 9.58
N ASN A 164 -13.08 8.79 8.80
CA ASN A 164 -14.52 9.00 8.92
C ASN A 164 -15.32 7.81 8.36
N ASN A 165 -14.84 7.10 7.34
CA ASN A 165 -15.47 5.86 6.89
C ASN A 165 -15.40 4.78 7.98
N ILE A 166 -14.24 4.56 8.59
CA ILE A 166 -14.09 3.61 9.70
C ILE A 166 -15.02 3.93 10.85
N LEU A 167 -15.14 5.22 11.23
CA LEU A 167 -16.05 5.66 12.29
C LEU A 167 -17.52 5.45 11.93
N ALA A 168 -17.90 5.63 10.66
CA ALA A 168 -19.24 5.36 10.19
C ALA A 168 -19.59 3.87 10.29
N GLU A 169 -18.67 3.00 9.88
CA GLU A 169 -18.86 1.55 9.97
C GLU A 169 -18.91 1.08 11.44
N ILE A 170 -18.05 1.61 12.32
CA ILE A 170 -18.14 1.32 13.77
C ILE A 170 -19.49 1.78 14.32
N ALA A 171 -20.00 2.94 13.90
CA ALA A 171 -21.32 3.41 14.31
C ALA A 171 -22.45 2.52 13.78
N ALA A 172 -22.27 1.90 12.61
CA ALA A 172 -23.21 0.93 12.07
C ALA A 172 -23.25 -0.36 12.91
N GLU A 173 -22.12 -0.87 13.32
CA GLU A 173 -22.03 -2.00 14.26
C GLU A 173 -22.71 -1.70 15.61
N ASP A 174 -22.65 -0.44 16.06
CA ASP A 174 -23.32 0.02 17.28
C ASP A 174 -24.83 0.30 17.10
N GLY A 175 -25.36 0.24 15.87
CA GLY A 175 -26.73 0.64 15.54
C GLY A 175 -27.02 2.13 15.72
N ASN A 176 -25.97 2.98 15.72
CA ASN A 176 -26.10 4.42 15.95
C ASN A 176 -26.28 5.17 14.62
N ILE A 177 -27.54 5.29 14.20
CA ILE A 177 -27.92 5.87 12.90
C ILE A 177 -27.44 7.32 12.75
N ASP A 178 -27.55 8.14 13.78
CA ASP A 178 -27.15 9.55 13.72
C ASP A 178 -25.65 9.70 13.45
N ASN A 179 -24.84 8.88 14.09
CA ASN A 179 -23.39 8.88 13.89
C ASN A 179 -22.99 8.30 12.53
N ILE A 180 -23.72 7.35 11.97
CA ILE A 180 -23.49 6.85 10.61
C ILE A 180 -23.57 8.02 9.61
N TYR A 181 -24.67 8.76 9.61
CA TYR A 181 -24.84 9.90 8.72
C TYR A 181 -23.80 10.99 8.95
N LEU A 182 -23.54 11.34 10.22
CA LEU A 182 -22.54 12.33 10.59
C LEU A 182 -21.16 12.02 10.04
N TYR A 183 -20.72 10.77 10.16
CA TYR A 183 -19.37 10.37 9.74
C TYR A 183 -19.27 10.22 8.22
N TYR A 184 -20.29 9.69 7.53
CA TYR A 184 -20.28 9.68 6.06
C TYR A 184 -20.34 11.09 5.46
N GLU A 185 -21.09 12.02 6.06
CA GLU A 185 -21.06 13.43 5.65
C GLU A 185 -19.66 14.04 5.81
N LYS A 186 -18.99 13.75 6.92
CA LYS A 186 -17.60 14.18 7.12
C LYS A 186 -16.64 13.53 6.13
N ALA A 187 -16.77 12.23 5.85
CA ALA A 187 -15.97 11.56 4.86
C ALA A 187 -16.14 12.20 3.47
N ALA A 188 -17.37 12.49 3.05
CA ALA A 188 -17.65 13.09 1.76
C ALA A 188 -16.93 14.44 1.52
N LYS A 189 -16.65 15.22 2.59
CA LYS A 189 -15.87 16.47 2.49
C LYS A 189 -14.41 16.27 2.10
N TYR A 190 -13.89 15.08 2.33
CA TYR A 190 -12.49 14.69 2.10
C TYR A 190 -12.34 13.63 1.01
N ALA A 191 -13.44 13.27 0.37
CA ALA A 191 -13.41 12.32 -0.75
C ALA A 191 -12.43 12.81 -1.83
N PRO A 192 -11.61 11.92 -2.42
CA PRO A 192 -10.73 12.27 -3.53
C PRO A 192 -11.53 12.97 -4.63
N SER A 193 -11.06 14.14 -5.08
CA SER A 193 -11.64 14.82 -6.23
C SER A 193 -11.39 14.02 -7.49
N LYS A 194 -12.44 13.73 -8.23
CA LYS A 194 -12.35 13.12 -9.57
C LYS A 194 -11.57 13.99 -10.54
#